data_50e2c4fb428462436534fe80fb9dba50
#
_entry.id   50e2c4fb428462436534fe80fb9dba50
#
_cell.length_a   1.000
_cell.length_b   1.000
_cell.length_c   1.000
_cell.angle_alpha   90.00
_cell.angle_beta   90.00
_cell.angle_gamma   90.00
#
_symmetry.space_group_name_H-M   'P 1'
#
loop_
_entity.id
_entity.type
_entity.pdbx_description
1 polymer ?
#
loop_
_entity_poly.entity_id
_entity_poly.type
_entity_poly.pdbx_seq_one_letter_code
_entity_poly.pdbx_strand_id
1 'polypeptide(L)'
;MRNRSLRLSLPVAIIIVLLAVLSSILLRTAIQAAEIRITAEEPLFTDDLDRHSLLQAARRQAEYLDRLPKNSHFNLGTRAVPTELLRGSIASFIEIIEQESSPQEISRRVQEDFLIFRAGTGDNAAFAGEMLVTGYFHPVIDGSLLPIPPFVHPLYRLPPDLIEHNNGDATSIARLCNGGLAPYWSREEIETRFPLAGNELLYLADPIEAFILHIQGSGKIRFRDGSCRSVRFAGSNGHPYRSIGKLLVDEGRLTLEQATLPGIVGYLRAHPAEARRILHANPRFIFFTWGEADAIRGSGNIALTAGRSVAVDPSVISLGTVAFLRTRQPVVDRNGRLQRWRALHRFVFPQDSGAAIRGGSRIDLYLGDGEEARQTAGLMREKGEMYILVKKIDERLTTDE
;
A
#
# COMPACT_ATOMS: atom_id res chain seq x y z
N MET A 1 22.76 -25.87 -50.12
CA MET A 1 22.97 -24.71 -49.18
C MET A 1 22.93 -25.23 -47.74
N ARG A 2 24.09 -25.30 -47.06
CA ARG A 2 24.23 -25.87 -45.71
C ARG A 2 23.92 -24.77 -44.66
N ASN A 3 22.85 -24.94 -43.90
CA ASN A 3 22.54 -24.13 -42.74
C ASN A 3 23.56 -24.44 -41.63
N ARG A 4 24.48 -23.49 -41.36
CA ARG A 4 25.37 -23.55 -40.19
C ARG A 4 24.61 -22.91 -38.99
N SER A 5 24.03 -23.75 -38.15
CA SER A 5 23.59 -23.35 -36.81
C SER A 5 24.84 -23.05 -35.98
N LEU A 6 25.03 -21.77 -35.61
CA LEU A 6 26.03 -21.39 -34.62
C LEU A 6 25.61 -21.98 -33.25
N ARG A 7 26.27 -23.06 -32.86
CA ARG A 7 26.22 -23.55 -31.46
C ARG A 7 27.21 -22.73 -30.67
N LEU A 8 26.69 -21.76 -29.88
CA LEU A 8 27.48 -21.10 -28.85
C LEU A 8 28.01 -22.16 -27.87
N SER A 9 29.30 -22.13 -27.56
CA SER A 9 29.91 -23.02 -26.57
C SER A 9 29.32 -22.72 -25.17
N LEU A 10 29.11 -23.79 -24.40
CA LEU A 10 28.50 -23.71 -23.05
C LEU A 10 29.08 -22.59 -22.14
N PRO A 11 30.41 -22.34 -22.11
CA PRO A 11 30.97 -21.23 -21.31
C PRO A 11 30.59 -19.85 -21.81
N VAL A 12 30.37 -19.64 -23.10
CA VAL A 12 29.96 -18.35 -23.68
C VAL A 12 28.50 -18.06 -23.34
N ALA A 13 27.63 -19.05 -23.33
CA ALA A 13 26.23 -18.90 -22.92
C ALA A 13 26.11 -18.55 -21.43
N ILE A 14 26.92 -19.17 -20.57
CA ILE A 14 26.96 -18.87 -19.13
C ILE A 14 27.45 -17.43 -18.87
N ILE A 15 28.48 -16.98 -19.60
CA ILE A 15 28.97 -15.60 -19.48
C ILE A 15 27.92 -14.58 -19.91
N ILE A 16 27.18 -14.83 -20.99
CA ILE A 16 26.11 -13.95 -21.46
C ILE A 16 24.96 -13.89 -20.44
N VAL A 17 24.59 -15.03 -19.85
CA VAL A 17 23.55 -15.06 -18.80
C VAL A 17 24.02 -14.30 -17.53
N LEU A 18 25.26 -14.50 -17.10
CA LEU A 18 25.84 -13.78 -15.96
C LEU A 18 25.92 -12.27 -16.21
N LEU A 19 26.32 -11.83 -17.40
CA LEU A 19 26.34 -10.43 -17.77
C LEU A 19 24.91 -9.83 -17.85
N ALA A 20 23.94 -10.57 -18.32
CA ALA A 20 22.55 -10.12 -18.36
C ALA A 20 21.95 -10.02 -16.95
N VAL A 21 22.26 -10.97 -16.06
CA VAL A 21 21.85 -10.92 -14.64
C VAL A 21 22.55 -9.75 -13.93
N LEU A 22 23.84 -9.57 -14.11
CA LEU A 22 24.60 -8.46 -13.52
C LEU A 22 24.09 -7.12 -14.04
N SER A 23 23.81 -7.01 -15.33
CA SER A 23 23.22 -5.80 -15.94
C SER A 23 21.82 -5.52 -15.41
N SER A 24 20.98 -6.54 -15.21
CA SER A 24 19.65 -6.37 -14.63
C SER A 24 19.68 -5.99 -13.14
N ILE A 25 20.65 -6.50 -12.37
CA ILE A 25 20.88 -6.13 -10.98
C ILE A 25 21.39 -4.68 -10.89
N LEU A 26 22.40 -4.31 -11.72
CA LEU A 26 22.93 -2.96 -11.78
C LEU A 26 21.88 -1.95 -12.27
N LEU A 27 21.01 -2.32 -13.20
CA LEU A 27 19.91 -1.48 -13.67
C LEU A 27 18.86 -1.30 -12.59
N ARG A 28 18.50 -2.35 -11.83
CA ARG A 28 17.58 -2.26 -10.68
C ARG A 28 18.14 -1.40 -9.57
N THR A 29 19.44 -1.53 -9.23
CA THR A 29 20.07 -0.69 -8.21
C THR A 29 20.20 0.76 -8.67
N ALA A 30 20.48 1.02 -9.96
CA ALA A 30 20.49 2.37 -10.52
C ALA A 30 19.09 3.03 -10.54
N ILE A 31 18.04 2.26 -10.85
CA ILE A 31 16.66 2.73 -10.81
C ILE A 31 16.25 3.05 -9.36
N GLN A 32 16.56 2.19 -8.39
CA GLN A 32 16.30 2.46 -6.97
C GLN A 32 17.09 3.69 -6.46
N ALA A 33 18.33 3.89 -6.91
CA ALA A 33 19.14 5.07 -6.54
C ALA A 33 18.54 6.40 -7.02
N ALA A 34 17.75 6.36 -8.10
CA ALA A 34 17.11 7.54 -8.66
C ALA A 34 15.78 7.91 -7.98
N GLU A 35 15.17 7.00 -7.17
CA GLU A 35 13.83 7.20 -6.62
C GLU A 35 13.78 8.07 -5.35
N ILE A 36 14.91 8.26 -4.65
CA ILE A 36 14.97 9.11 -3.45
C ILE A 36 16.28 9.92 -3.47
N ARG A 37 16.18 11.24 -3.52
CA ARG A 37 17.34 12.15 -3.55
C ARG A 37 17.24 13.22 -2.46
N ILE A 38 18.39 13.63 -1.94
CA ILE A 38 18.46 14.85 -1.11
C ILE A 38 18.07 16.03 -2.01
N THR A 39 17.15 16.86 -1.55
CA THR A 39 16.72 18.05 -2.26
C THR A 39 17.35 19.30 -1.63
N ALA A 40 17.75 20.23 -2.47
CA ALA A 40 18.10 21.59 -2.05
C ALA A 40 16.84 22.49 -1.95
N GLU A 41 15.69 22.02 -2.44
CA GLU A 41 14.42 22.72 -2.29
C GLU A 41 13.89 22.47 -0.87
N GLU A 42 13.76 23.53 -0.09
CA GLU A 42 13.24 23.49 1.27
C GLU A 42 11.76 23.91 1.24
N PRO A 43 10.82 22.92 1.21
CA PRO A 43 9.42 23.26 1.23
C PRO A 43 9.03 23.90 2.57
N LEU A 44 8.06 24.81 2.55
CA LEU A 44 7.43 25.29 3.77
C LEU A 44 6.55 24.15 4.34
N PHE A 45 6.92 23.67 5.53
CA PHE A 45 6.24 22.57 6.21
C PHE A 45 5.03 23.11 7.01
N THR A 46 3.95 23.43 6.30
CA THR A 46 2.67 23.85 6.92
C THR A 46 1.68 22.69 6.91
N ASP A 47 1.24 22.28 8.07
CA ASP A 47 0.29 21.16 8.22
C ASP A 47 -1.17 21.65 8.18
N ASP A 48 -1.99 21.04 7.31
CA ASP A 48 -3.40 21.43 7.09
C ASP A 48 -4.40 20.61 7.95
N LEU A 49 -3.90 19.74 8.84
CA LEU A 49 -4.71 18.91 9.71
C LEU A 49 -4.37 19.20 11.18
N ASP A 50 -5.19 18.73 12.10
CA ASP A 50 -5.07 18.98 13.53
C ASP A 50 -3.80 18.37 14.15
N ARG A 51 -3.27 19.04 15.18
CA ARG A 51 -2.07 18.62 15.90
C ARG A 51 -2.27 17.32 16.69
N HIS A 52 -3.48 17.03 17.15
CA HIS A 52 -3.76 15.81 17.91
C HIS A 52 -3.52 14.57 17.05
N SER A 53 -4.09 14.53 15.84
CA SER A 53 -3.88 13.43 14.88
C SER A 53 -2.41 13.30 14.48
N LEU A 54 -1.68 14.43 14.38
CA LEU A 54 -0.26 14.43 14.07
C LEU A 54 0.56 13.74 15.15
N LEU A 55 0.40 14.15 16.41
CA LEU A 55 1.08 13.54 17.55
C LEU A 55 0.66 12.08 17.75
N GLN A 56 -0.61 11.77 17.56
CA GLN A 56 -1.08 10.38 17.64
C GLN A 56 -0.39 9.48 16.62
N ALA A 57 -0.31 9.90 15.36
CA ALA A 57 0.34 9.13 14.30
C ALA A 57 1.86 9.01 14.53
N ALA A 58 2.50 10.09 14.99
CA ALA A 58 3.92 10.10 15.32
C ALA A 58 4.26 9.15 16.48
N ARG A 59 3.47 9.15 17.55
CA ARG A 59 3.66 8.25 18.70
C ARG A 59 3.46 6.77 18.30
N ARG A 60 2.46 6.45 17.49
CA ARG A 60 2.26 5.11 16.91
C ARG A 60 3.46 4.66 16.06
N GLN A 61 4.09 5.61 15.37
CA GLN A 61 5.31 5.35 14.61
C GLN A 61 6.49 5.04 15.54
N ALA A 62 6.66 5.80 16.63
CA ALA A 62 7.69 5.53 17.65
C ALA A 62 7.50 4.15 18.29
N GLU A 63 6.27 3.79 18.71
CA GLU A 63 5.94 2.48 19.25
C GLU A 63 6.27 1.32 18.29
N TYR A 64 6.10 1.53 16.98
CA TYR A 64 6.52 0.55 15.98
C TYR A 64 8.03 0.37 15.96
N LEU A 65 8.78 1.46 15.90
CA LEU A 65 10.24 1.44 15.87
C LEU A 65 10.83 0.80 17.14
N ASP A 66 10.21 1.03 18.30
CA ASP A 66 10.65 0.44 19.57
C ASP A 66 10.53 -1.09 19.61
N ARG A 67 9.58 -1.66 18.86
CA ARG A 67 9.41 -3.12 18.75
C ARG A 67 10.43 -3.80 17.84
N LEU A 68 11.17 -3.03 17.04
CA LEU A 68 12.12 -3.57 16.08
C LEU A 68 13.47 -3.90 16.75
N PRO A 69 14.21 -4.88 16.21
CA PRO A 69 15.55 -5.18 16.71
C PRO A 69 16.48 -3.94 16.62
N LYS A 70 17.32 -3.74 17.63
CA LYS A 70 18.24 -2.58 17.68
C LYS A 70 19.19 -2.50 16.49
N ASN A 71 19.64 -3.64 15.98
CA ASN A 71 20.62 -3.73 14.90
C ASN A 71 19.98 -3.86 13.50
N SER A 72 18.68 -3.59 13.37
CA SER A 72 18.01 -3.61 12.07
C SER A 72 18.35 -2.37 11.25
N HIS A 73 18.32 -2.55 9.92
CA HIS A 73 18.55 -1.49 8.96
C HIS A 73 17.35 -1.38 8.04
N PHE A 74 17.08 -0.19 7.58
CA PHE A 74 16.02 0.13 6.65
C PHE A 74 16.58 0.72 5.36
N ASN A 75 15.89 0.49 4.26
CA ASN A 75 16.26 1.08 2.98
C ASN A 75 15.58 2.45 2.82
N LEU A 76 16.39 3.44 2.50
CA LEU A 76 15.94 4.73 2.01
C LEU A 76 16.54 4.91 0.59
N GLY A 77 15.78 4.48 -0.40
CA GLY A 77 16.33 4.22 -1.73
C GLY A 77 17.41 3.15 -1.67
N THR A 78 18.64 3.48 -2.08
CA THR A 78 19.80 2.58 -2.01
C THR A 78 20.60 2.67 -0.71
N ARG A 79 20.21 3.55 0.21
CA ARG A 79 20.94 3.76 1.47
C ARG A 79 20.35 2.86 2.56
N ALA A 80 21.23 2.08 3.21
CA ALA A 80 20.87 1.39 4.44
C ALA A 80 20.92 2.40 5.60
N VAL A 81 19.80 2.61 6.27
CA VAL A 81 19.65 3.54 7.40
C VAL A 81 19.46 2.72 8.66
N PRO A 82 20.28 2.90 9.72
CA PRO A 82 20.07 2.22 11.00
C PRO A 82 18.72 2.57 11.62
N THR A 83 18.05 1.59 12.22
CA THR A 83 16.78 1.80 12.95
C THR A 83 16.92 2.89 14.03
N GLU A 84 18.08 2.98 14.65
CA GLU A 84 18.37 4.00 15.68
C GLU A 84 18.25 5.43 15.14
N LEU A 85 18.67 5.66 13.90
CA LEU A 85 18.51 6.97 13.26
C LEU A 85 17.03 7.31 13.01
N LEU A 86 16.20 6.32 12.67
CA LEU A 86 14.75 6.53 12.53
C LEU A 86 14.09 6.79 13.88
N ARG A 87 14.52 6.09 14.97
CA ARG A 87 14.08 6.38 16.34
C ARG A 87 14.43 7.81 16.74
N GLY A 88 15.68 8.22 16.51
CA GLY A 88 16.11 9.59 16.75
C GLY A 88 15.33 10.62 15.92
N SER A 89 15.00 10.28 14.68
CA SER A 89 14.21 11.16 13.79
C SER A 89 12.80 11.35 14.31
N ILE A 90 12.08 10.26 14.66
CA ILE A 90 10.70 10.37 15.17
C ILE A 90 10.67 11.07 16.54
N ALA A 91 11.62 10.79 17.43
CA ALA A 91 11.70 11.43 18.75
C ALA A 91 11.91 12.94 18.63
N SER A 92 12.87 13.39 17.80
CA SER A 92 13.09 14.83 17.53
C SER A 92 11.89 15.48 16.86
N PHE A 93 11.21 14.77 15.95
CA PHE A 93 10.01 15.29 15.32
C PHE A 93 8.88 15.50 16.35
N ILE A 94 8.63 14.52 17.24
CA ILE A 94 7.63 14.65 18.31
C ILE A 94 7.97 15.84 19.20
N GLU A 95 9.23 15.99 19.61
CA GLU A 95 9.70 17.11 20.45
C GLU A 95 9.42 18.45 19.78
N ILE A 96 9.74 18.63 18.49
CA ILE A 96 9.44 19.84 17.74
C ILE A 96 7.93 20.13 17.77
N ILE A 97 7.11 19.11 17.46
CA ILE A 97 5.66 19.32 17.45
C ILE A 97 5.12 19.62 18.85
N GLU A 98 5.69 19.10 19.92
CA GLU A 98 5.24 19.38 21.30
C GLU A 98 5.69 20.75 21.80
N GLN A 99 6.85 21.23 21.41
CA GLN A 99 7.42 22.51 21.87
C GLN A 99 6.91 23.72 21.06
N GLU A 100 6.79 23.55 19.73
CA GLU A 100 6.47 24.65 18.84
C GLU A 100 4.96 24.75 18.57
N SER A 101 4.44 25.96 18.61
CA SER A 101 3.01 26.21 18.36
C SER A 101 2.73 26.87 17.01
N SER A 102 3.70 27.56 16.42
CA SER A 102 3.54 28.20 15.12
C SER A 102 4.00 27.32 13.96
N PRO A 103 3.25 27.25 12.85
CA PRO A 103 3.67 26.50 11.66
C PRO A 103 5.02 26.95 11.10
N GLN A 104 5.34 28.24 11.22
CA GLN A 104 6.60 28.82 10.75
C GLN A 104 7.78 28.29 11.57
N GLU A 105 7.62 28.20 12.90
CA GLU A 105 8.66 27.71 13.79
C GLU A 105 8.88 26.21 13.61
N ILE A 106 7.79 25.43 13.48
CA ILE A 106 7.87 23.99 13.14
C ILE A 106 8.63 23.81 11.82
N SER A 107 8.29 24.58 10.78
CA SER A 107 8.97 24.51 9.48
C SER A 107 10.47 24.83 9.60
N ARG A 108 10.83 25.89 10.33
CA ARG A 108 12.23 26.27 10.56
C ARG A 108 13.01 25.16 11.27
N ARG A 109 12.47 24.64 12.39
CA ARG A 109 13.10 23.55 13.16
C ARG A 109 13.28 22.29 12.32
N VAL A 110 12.27 21.92 11.53
CA VAL A 110 12.37 20.75 10.63
C VAL A 110 13.48 20.96 9.59
N GLN A 111 13.59 22.15 9.00
CA GLN A 111 14.67 22.46 8.04
C GLN A 111 16.05 22.46 8.69
N GLU A 112 16.18 22.96 9.93
CA GLU A 112 17.43 22.98 10.67
C GLU A 112 17.88 21.59 11.12
N ASP A 113 16.97 20.78 11.66
CA ASP A 113 17.30 19.52 12.35
C ASP A 113 17.28 18.30 11.43
N PHE A 114 16.69 18.38 10.23
CA PHE A 114 16.53 17.23 9.33
C PHE A 114 17.20 17.39 7.97
N LEU A 115 17.70 16.26 7.45
CA LEU A 115 17.96 16.09 6.03
C LEU A 115 16.64 15.80 5.33
N ILE A 116 16.42 16.46 4.19
CA ILE A 116 15.19 16.38 3.42
C ILE A 116 15.44 15.60 2.14
N PHE A 117 14.74 14.50 1.95
CA PHE A 117 14.84 13.65 0.77
C PHE A 117 13.54 13.73 -0.02
N ARG A 118 13.61 14.01 -1.31
CA ARG A 118 12.45 13.98 -2.20
C ARG A 118 12.26 12.56 -2.76
N ALA A 119 11.09 11.98 -2.56
CA ALA A 119 10.68 10.71 -3.15
C ALA A 119 10.13 10.91 -4.58
N GLY A 120 10.07 9.84 -5.39
CA GLY A 120 9.48 9.88 -6.72
C GLY A 120 10.38 10.46 -7.81
N THR A 121 11.72 10.48 -7.63
CA THR A 121 12.69 11.03 -8.59
C THR A 121 13.22 10.02 -9.61
N GLY A 122 12.47 8.97 -9.91
CA GLY A 122 12.85 7.96 -10.91
C GLY A 122 12.72 8.43 -12.36
N ASP A 123 13.41 7.73 -13.29
CA ASP A 123 13.41 8.02 -14.73
C ASP A 123 12.08 7.76 -15.45
N ASN A 124 10.99 7.56 -14.71
CA ASN A 124 9.67 7.42 -15.30
C ASN A 124 9.20 8.79 -15.78
N ALA A 125 9.39 9.07 -17.07
CA ALA A 125 9.10 10.35 -17.71
C ALA A 125 7.65 10.85 -17.51
N ALA A 126 6.72 9.95 -17.12
CA ALA A 126 5.33 10.31 -16.81
C ALA A 126 5.19 11.03 -15.45
N PHE A 127 6.18 10.90 -14.54
CA PHE A 127 6.13 11.44 -13.17
C PHE A 127 7.45 12.08 -12.73
N ALA A 128 8.20 12.73 -13.64
CA ALA A 128 9.49 13.33 -13.34
C ALA A 128 9.43 14.24 -12.09
N GLY A 129 9.89 13.71 -10.93
CA GLY A 129 9.88 14.39 -9.63
C GLY A 129 8.52 14.50 -8.96
N GLU A 130 7.44 13.97 -9.55
CA GLU A 130 6.09 13.88 -8.98
C GLU A 130 5.75 12.40 -8.73
N MET A 131 4.91 12.15 -7.72
CA MET A 131 4.37 10.83 -7.45
C MET A 131 2.87 10.79 -7.67
N LEU A 132 2.34 9.60 -7.94
CA LEU A 132 0.92 9.34 -7.93
C LEU A 132 0.45 9.16 -6.49
N VAL A 133 -0.48 9.99 -6.06
CA VAL A 133 -1.14 9.91 -4.75
C VAL A 133 -2.57 9.44 -4.99
N THR A 134 -2.87 8.26 -4.47
CA THR A 134 -4.23 7.71 -4.41
C THR A 134 -4.71 7.66 -2.97
N GLY A 135 -6.00 7.39 -2.76
CA GLY A 135 -6.57 7.25 -1.43
C GLY A 135 -7.08 5.84 -1.20
N TYR A 136 -6.99 5.36 0.03
CA TYR A 136 -7.67 4.14 0.45
C TYR A 136 -8.44 4.36 1.76
N PHE A 137 -9.35 3.45 2.03
CA PHE A 137 -10.27 3.54 3.16
C PHE A 137 -10.59 2.15 3.70
N HIS A 138 -11.13 2.07 4.89
CA HIS A 138 -11.69 0.83 5.39
C HIS A 138 -13.21 0.80 5.18
N PRO A 139 -13.71 -0.14 4.38
CA PRO A 139 -15.14 -0.30 4.18
C PRO A 139 -15.81 -0.74 5.49
N VAL A 140 -17.03 -0.24 5.71
CA VAL A 140 -17.96 -0.74 6.74
C VAL A 140 -19.05 -1.47 5.99
N ILE A 141 -19.13 -2.80 6.14
CA ILE A 141 -19.98 -3.68 5.34
C ILE A 141 -20.85 -4.52 6.26
N ASP A 142 -22.12 -4.68 5.90
CA ASP A 142 -23.01 -5.58 6.62
C ASP A 142 -22.64 -7.04 6.35
N GLY A 143 -22.59 -7.85 7.41
CA GLY A 143 -22.19 -9.25 7.33
C GLY A 143 -22.93 -10.16 8.29
N SER A 144 -22.77 -11.46 8.08
CA SER A 144 -23.35 -12.53 8.91
C SER A 144 -22.34 -13.64 9.16
N LEU A 145 -22.38 -14.25 10.34
CA LEU A 145 -21.62 -15.46 10.64
C LEU A 145 -22.22 -16.72 10.01
N LEU A 146 -23.46 -16.64 9.54
CA LEU A 146 -24.21 -17.74 8.94
C LEU A 146 -24.59 -17.40 7.49
N PRO A 147 -24.66 -18.40 6.58
CA PRO A 147 -25.04 -18.22 5.18
C PRO A 147 -26.55 -18.05 5.03
N ILE A 148 -27.10 -16.97 5.56
CA ILE A 148 -28.52 -16.63 5.53
C ILE A 148 -28.77 -15.54 4.48
N PRO A 149 -29.62 -15.72 3.49
CA PRO A 149 -29.92 -14.69 2.51
C PRO A 149 -30.24 -13.33 3.14
N PRO A 150 -29.68 -12.23 2.60
CA PRO A 150 -28.87 -12.12 1.39
C PRO A 150 -27.37 -12.42 1.58
N PHE A 151 -26.89 -12.80 2.77
CA PHE A 151 -25.50 -13.03 3.11
C PHE A 151 -25.03 -14.41 2.59
N VAL A 152 -24.59 -14.47 1.35
CA VAL A 152 -24.21 -15.73 0.67
C VAL A 152 -22.80 -15.70 0.06
N HIS A 153 -22.09 -14.57 0.14
CA HIS A 153 -20.73 -14.40 -0.38
C HIS A 153 -19.71 -14.57 0.74
N PRO A 154 -18.98 -15.72 0.81
CA PRO A 154 -18.08 -15.99 1.93
C PRO A 154 -16.79 -15.19 1.85
N LEU A 155 -16.32 -14.75 3.00
CA LEU A 155 -14.90 -14.44 3.24
C LEU A 155 -14.27 -15.63 3.95
N TYR A 156 -13.06 -16.00 3.53
CA TYR A 156 -12.38 -17.19 4.06
C TYR A 156 -11.23 -16.83 4.98
N ARG A 157 -10.98 -17.68 5.98
CA ARG A 157 -9.74 -17.70 6.76
C ARG A 157 -8.58 -18.14 5.89
N LEU A 158 -7.36 -17.91 6.37
CA LEU A 158 -6.18 -18.48 5.74
C LEU A 158 -6.31 -20.02 5.71
N PRO A 159 -6.29 -20.63 4.53
CA PRO A 159 -6.48 -22.08 4.42
C PRO A 159 -5.29 -22.85 4.99
N PRO A 160 -5.51 -23.98 5.69
CA PRO A 160 -4.43 -24.78 6.28
C PRO A 160 -3.59 -25.53 5.25
N ASP A 161 -4.07 -25.69 4.02
CA ASP A 161 -3.37 -26.35 2.91
C ASP A 161 -2.56 -25.38 2.03
N LEU A 162 -2.52 -24.10 2.41
CA LEU A 162 -1.70 -23.08 1.74
C LEU A 162 -0.25 -23.26 2.13
N ILE A 163 0.62 -23.41 1.14
CA ILE A 163 2.07 -23.64 1.31
C ILE A 163 2.82 -22.44 0.79
N GLU A 164 3.62 -21.81 1.66
CA GLU A 164 4.63 -20.84 1.23
C GLU A 164 5.89 -21.58 0.81
N HIS A 165 6.28 -21.41 -0.43
CA HIS A 165 7.47 -22.04 -1.01
C HIS A 165 8.47 -20.97 -1.44
N ASN A 166 9.66 -21.02 -0.85
CA ASN A 166 10.75 -20.10 -1.16
C ASN A 166 11.65 -20.69 -2.23
N ASN A 167 11.70 -20.06 -3.41
CA ASN A 167 12.61 -20.38 -4.51
C ASN A 167 13.70 -19.29 -4.58
N GLY A 168 14.65 -19.32 -3.65
CA GLY A 168 15.68 -18.28 -3.56
C GLY A 168 15.08 -16.90 -3.23
N ASP A 169 15.13 -15.95 -4.15
CA ASP A 169 14.70 -14.57 -3.92
C ASP A 169 13.17 -14.34 -4.01
N ALA A 170 12.37 -15.37 -4.34
CA ALA A 170 10.93 -15.23 -4.52
C ALA A 170 10.14 -16.22 -3.67
N THR A 171 9.20 -15.69 -2.89
CA THR A 171 8.19 -16.49 -2.19
C THR A 171 6.99 -16.73 -3.12
N SER A 172 6.65 -17.98 -3.38
CA SER A 172 5.46 -18.39 -4.12
C SER A 172 4.46 -19.09 -3.20
N ILE A 173 3.17 -18.95 -3.52
CA ILE A 173 2.08 -19.60 -2.79
C ILE A 173 1.56 -20.78 -3.62
N ALA A 174 1.54 -21.94 -2.99
CA ALA A 174 1.22 -23.22 -3.63
C ALA A 174 0.26 -24.05 -2.78
N ARG A 175 -0.21 -25.14 -3.34
CA ARG A 175 -0.93 -26.24 -2.67
C ARG A 175 -0.39 -27.57 -3.12
N LEU A 176 -0.59 -28.61 -2.34
CA LEU A 176 -0.28 -29.98 -2.78
C LEU A 176 -1.31 -30.45 -3.81
N CYS A 177 -0.82 -31.03 -4.90
CA CYS A 177 -1.64 -31.62 -5.95
C CYS A 177 -0.92 -32.83 -6.56
N ASN A 178 -1.54 -34.00 -6.45
CA ASN A 178 -1.00 -35.25 -7.02
C ASN A 178 0.48 -35.52 -6.67
N GLY A 179 0.89 -35.22 -5.43
CA GLY A 179 2.26 -35.43 -4.95
C GLY A 179 3.27 -34.36 -5.35
N GLY A 180 2.85 -33.29 -6.02
CA GLY A 180 3.65 -32.11 -6.37
C GLY A 180 3.04 -30.80 -5.90
N LEU A 181 3.78 -29.70 -6.09
CA LEU A 181 3.27 -28.35 -5.83
C LEU A 181 2.58 -27.81 -7.08
N ALA A 182 1.39 -27.23 -6.90
CA ALA A 182 0.66 -26.47 -7.91
C ALA A 182 0.35 -25.06 -7.39
N PRO A 183 0.18 -24.05 -8.27
CA PRO A 183 -0.31 -22.74 -7.84
C PRO A 183 -1.58 -22.87 -7.00
N TYR A 184 -1.76 -21.99 -6.04
CA TYR A 184 -3.00 -21.98 -5.27
C TYR A 184 -4.19 -21.60 -6.17
N TRP A 185 -5.40 -21.89 -5.71
CA TRP A 185 -6.62 -21.60 -6.46
C TRP A 185 -6.76 -20.11 -6.80
N SER A 186 -7.13 -19.79 -8.03
CA SER A 186 -7.49 -18.44 -8.46
C SER A 186 -8.81 -18.00 -7.82
N ARG A 187 -9.14 -16.70 -7.87
CA ARG A 187 -10.44 -16.18 -7.44
C ARG A 187 -11.60 -16.94 -8.11
N GLU A 188 -11.55 -17.09 -9.43
CA GLU A 188 -12.57 -17.78 -10.18
C GLU A 188 -12.77 -19.22 -9.69
N GLU A 189 -11.70 -19.95 -9.47
CA GLU A 189 -11.77 -21.32 -8.97
C GLU A 189 -12.33 -21.38 -7.54
N ILE A 190 -11.91 -20.46 -6.65
CA ILE A 190 -12.42 -20.39 -5.27
C ILE A 190 -13.93 -20.11 -5.27
N GLU A 191 -14.39 -19.15 -6.08
CA GLU A 191 -15.78 -18.70 -6.10
C GLU A 191 -16.70 -19.58 -6.94
N THR A 192 -16.16 -20.51 -7.78
CA THR A 192 -16.98 -21.39 -8.63
C THR A 192 -16.97 -22.85 -8.17
N ARG A 193 -15.84 -23.33 -7.64
CA ARG A 193 -15.66 -24.75 -7.25
C ARG A 193 -15.79 -24.97 -5.75
N PHE A 194 -15.79 -23.88 -4.96
CA PHE A 194 -15.88 -23.90 -3.49
C PHE A 194 -14.85 -24.82 -2.80
N PRO A 195 -13.57 -24.82 -3.21
CA PRO A 195 -12.56 -25.73 -2.63
C PRO A 195 -12.27 -25.43 -1.16
N LEU A 196 -12.76 -24.31 -0.62
CA LEU A 196 -12.54 -23.84 0.73
C LEU A 196 -13.78 -23.99 1.63
N ALA A 197 -14.74 -24.82 1.25
CA ALA A 197 -15.93 -25.10 2.05
C ALA A 197 -15.53 -25.58 3.46
N GLY A 198 -16.13 -24.97 4.50
CA GLY A 198 -15.80 -25.20 5.91
C GLY A 198 -14.72 -24.26 6.47
N ASN A 199 -14.09 -23.43 5.63
CA ASN A 199 -13.06 -22.45 6.05
C ASN A 199 -13.58 -21.00 6.03
N GLU A 200 -14.91 -20.83 5.95
CA GLU A 200 -15.55 -19.51 5.93
C GLU A 200 -15.35 -18.78 7.27
N LEU A 201 -15.02 -17.49 7.18
CA LEU A 201 -14.93 -16.59 8.34
C LEU A 201 -16.27 -15.94 8.63
N LEU A 202 -16.95 -15.48 7.58
CA LEU A 202 -18.25 -14.81 7.58
C LEU A 202 -18.80 -14.72 6.15
N TYR A 203 -20.01 -14.18 5.99
CA TYR A 203 -20.68 -14.01 4.71
C TYR A 203 -21.14 -12.56 4.52
N LEU A 204 -20.99 -12.06 3.30
CA LEU A 204 -21.43 -10.73 2.86
C LEU A 204 -22.62 -10.85 1.91
N ALA A 205 -23.40 -9.77 1.79
CA ALA A 205 -24.59 -9.75 0.94
C ALA A 205 -24.28 -9.37 -0.53
N ASP A 206 -23.23 -8.59 -0.77
CA ASP A 206 -22.90 -8.02 -2.08
C ASP A 206 -21.52 -8.51 -2.54
N PRO A 207 -21.41 -9.21 -3.70
CA PRO A 207 -20.14 -9.69 -4.21
C PRO A 207 -19.20 -8.53 -4.63
N ILE A 208 -19.74 -7.36 -4.99
CA ILE A 208 -18.94 -6.18 -5.33
C ILE A 208 -18.29 -5.63 -4.06
N GLU A 209 -19.04 -5.54 -2.94
CA GLU A 209 -18.48 -5.11 -1.66
C GLU A 209 -17.45 -6.13 -1.12
N ALA A 210 -17.68 -7.43 -1.31
CA ALA A 210 -16.70 -8.46 -1.00
C ALA A 210 -15.41 -8.26 -1.80
N PHE A 211 -15.52 -8.01 -3.09
CA PHE A 211 -14.38 -7.74 -3.96
C PHE A 211 -13.62 -6.47 -3.52
N ILE A 212 -14.34 -5.39 -3.19
CA ILE A 212 -13.73 -4.15 -2.69
C ILE A 212 -12.94 -4.43 -1.41
N LEU A 213 -13.52 -5.20 -0.48
CA LEU A 213 -12.84 -5.59 0.76
C LEU A 213 -11.55 -6.38 0.48
N HIS A 214 -11.55 -7.27 -0.53
CA HIS A 214 -10.32 -7.95 -0.97
C HIS A 214 -9.27 -6.99 -1.55
N ILE A 215 -9.68 -5.88 -2.16
CA ILE A 215 -8.75 -4.85 -2.66
C ILE A 215 -8.18 -4.04 -1.50
N GLN A 216 -9.04 -3.65 -0.54
CA GLN A 216 -8.64 -2.86 0.62
C GLN A 216 -7.82 -3.68 1.64
N GLY A 217 -8.02 -5.00 1.68
CA GLY A 217 -7.30 -5.93 2.57
C GLY A 217 -7.76 -5.92 4.02
N SER A 218 -8.60 -4.97 4.44
CA SER A 218 -9.18 -4.87 5.78
C SER A 218 -10.44 -4.02 5.76
N GLY A 219 -11.27 -4.16 6.80
CA GLY A 219 -12.52 -3.42 6.93
C GLY A 219 -13.24 -3.73 8.24
N LYS A 220 -14.39 -3.11 8.43
CA LYS A 220 -15.31 -3.37 9.56
C LYS A 220 -16.54 -4.11 9.07
N ILE A 221 -16.92 -5.16 9.76
CA ILE A 221 -18.14 -5.91 9.53
C ILE A 221 -19.15 -5.50 10.58
N ARG A 222 -20.29 -4.99 10.13
CA ARG A 222 -21.43 -4.64 10.97
C ARG A 222 -22.43 -5.78 10.95
N PHE A 223 -22.75 -6.30 12.12
CA PHE A 223 -23.74 -7.36 12.29
C PHE A 223 -25.15 -6.80 12.55
N ARG A 224 -26.15 -7.65 12.43
CA ARG A 224 -27.57 -7.27 12.63
C ARG A 224 -27.89 -6.70 14.00
N ASP A 225 -27.16 -7.09 15.03
CA ASP A 225 -27.27 -6.58 16.40
C ASP A 225 -26.63 -5.20 16.59
N GLY A 226 -26.09 -4.61 15.53
CA GLY A 226 -25.36 -3.32 15.55
C GLY A 226 -23.92 -3.44 15.98
N SER A 227 -23.45 -4.61 16.43
CA SER A 227 -22.05 -4.80 16.78
C SER A 227 -21.16 -4.73 15.53
N CYS A 228 -19.93 -4.25 15.71
CA CYS A 228 -18.93 -4.18 14.64
C CYS A 228 -17.69 -4.98 15.04
N ARG A 229 -17.12 -5.71 14.07
CA ARG A 229 -15.82 -6.38 14.24
C ARG A 229 -14.92 -6.06 13.04
N SER A 230 -13.66 -5.83 13.30
CA SER A 230 -12.68 -5.64 12.23
C SER A 230 -12.25 -6.98 11.63
N VAL A 231 -12.08 -7.00 10.31
CA VAL A 231 -11.37 -8.06 9.58
C VAL A 231 -10.11 -7.48 8.98
N ARG A 232 -9.04 -8.27 8.95
CA ARG A 232 -7.73 -7.87 8.42
C ARG A 232 -7.13 -8.96 7.55
N PHE A 233 -6.21 -8.56 6.70
CA PHE A 233 -5.40 -9.44 5.87
C PHE A 233 -4.73 -10.53 6.71
N ALA A 234 -4.88 -11.77 6.29
CA ALA A 234 -4.21 -12.94 6.87
C ALA A 234 -3.25 -13.61 5.87
N GLY A 235 -3.48 -13.40 4.57
CA GLY A 235 -2.68 -13.95 3.51
C GLY A 235 -3.36 -13.80 2.16
N SER A 236 -2.72 -14.28 1.09
CA SER A 236 -3.30 -14.29 -0.24
C SER A 236 -3.00 -15.61 -0.97
N ASN A 237 -3.72 -15.85 -2.05
CA ASN A 237 -3.50 -17.00 -2.92
C ASN A 237 -2.24 -16.90 -3.81
N GLY A 238 -1.41 -15.86 -3.64
CA GLY A 238 -0.16 -15.67 -4.40
C GLY A 238 -0.32 -15.19 -5.84
N HIS A 239 -1.54 -15.17 -6.39
CA HIS A 239 -1.75 -14.64 -7.73
C HIS A 239 -1.49 -13.13 -7.81
N PRO A 240 -0.97 -12.63 -8.97
CA PRO A 240 -0.76 -11.21 -9.17
C PRO A 240 -2.09 -10.46 -9.21
N TYR A 241 -2.09 -9.24 -8.71
CA TYR A 241 -3.23 -8.33 -8.83
C TYR A 241 -3.43 -7.90 -10.29
N ARG A 242 -4.67 -7.97 -10.77
CA ARG A 242 -5.09 -7.41 -12.06
C ARG A 242 -6.20 -6.40 -11.84
N SER A 243 -5.97 -5.17 -12.33
CA SER A 243 -6.94 -4.08 -12.18
C SER A 243 -8.15 -4.29 -13.10
N ILE A 244 -9.34 -4.44 -12.50
CA ILE A 244 -10.60 -4.50 -13.25
C ILE A 244 -10.96 -3.12 -13.85
N GLY A 245 -10.51 -2.03 -13.26
CA GLY A 245 -10.66 -0.69 -13.83
C GLY A 245 -9.88 -0.57 -15.15
N LYS A 246 -8.62 -1.07 -15.18
CA LYS A 246 -7.84 -1.13 -16.42
C LYS A 246 -8.53 -2.02 -17.46
N LEU A 247 -9.03 -3.18 -17.07
CA LEU A 247 -9.78 -4.06 -17.98
C LEU A 247 -10.95 -3.36 -18.61
N LEU A 248 -11.77 -2.65 -17.84
CA LEU A 248 -12.93 -1.90 -18.36
C LEU A 248 -12.53 -0.78 -19.31
N VAL A 249 -11.39 -0.13 -19.11
CA VAL A 249 -10.84 0.85 -20.05
C VAL A 249 -10.33 0.17 -21.32
N ASP A 250 -9.57 -0.91 -21.21
CA ASP A 250 -9.03 -1.66 -22.34
C ASP A 250 -10.17 -2.26 -23.22
N GLU A 251 -11.29 -2.65 -22.61
CA GLU A 251 -12.50 -3.12 -23.31
C GLU A 251 -13.40 -1.97 -23.84
N GLY A 252 -13.01 -0.70 -23.64
CA GLY A 252 -13.80 0.47 -24.08
C GLY A 252 -15.11 0.67 -23.31
N ARG A 253 -15.25 0.08 -22.13
CA ARG A 253 -16.45 0.18 -21.28
C ARG A 253 -16.48 1.45 -20.44
N LEU A 254 -15.30 1.91 -20.02
CA LEU A 254 -15.11 3.15 -19.27
C LEU A 254 -13.96 3.95 -19.91
N THR A 255 -14.01 5.27 -19.81
CA THR A 255 -12.83 6.10 -20.07
C THR A 255 -11.86 6.03 -18.87
N LEU A 256 -10.61 6.45 -19.08
CA LEU A 256 -9.63 6.51 -17.99
C LEU A 256 -10.10 7.41 -16.83
N GLU A 257 -10.81 8.48 -17.12
CA GLU A 257 -11.39 9.39 -16.13
C GLU A 257 -12.54 8.75 -15.35
N GLN A 258 -13.33 7.90 -16.01
CA GLN A 258 -14.44 7.17 -15.42
C GLN A 258 -13.97 5.95 -14.60
N ALA A 259 -12.75 5.45 -14.82
CA ALA A 259 -12.19 4.28 -14.12
C ALA A 259 -11.82 4.59 -12.65
N THR A 260 -12.69 5.29 -11.96
CA THR A 260 -12.66 5.53 -10.50
C THR A 260 -13.45 4.43 -9.78
N LEU A 261 -13.26 4.27 -8.46
CA LEU A 261 -14.03 3.27 -7.70
C LEU A 261 -15.55 3.46 -7.88
N PRO A 262 -16.12 4.67 -7.74
CA PRO A 262 -17.55 4.88 -8.01
C PRO A 262 -17.97 4.51 -9.44
N GLY A 263 -17.15 4.85 -10.44
CA GLY A 263 -17.45 4.53 -11.83
C GLY A 263 -17.43 3.02 -12.10
N ILE A 264 -16.44 2.30 -11.57
CA ILE A 264 -16.35 0.84 -11.68
C ILE A 264 -17.55 0.17 -10.99
N VAL A 265 -17.89 0.58 -9.76
CA VAL A 265 -19.05 0.05 -9.01
C VAL A 265 -20.35 0.35 -9.76
N GLY A 266 -20.51 1.57 -10.27
CA GLY A 266 -21.66 1.96 -11.08
C GLY A 266 -21.83 1.09 -12.31
N TYR A 267 -20.73 0.84 -13.05
CA TYR A 267 -20.74 -0.05 -14.21
C TYR A 267 -21.15 -1.48 -13.84
N LEU A 268 -20.53 -2.07 -12.80
CA LEU A 268 -20.83 -3.44 -12.38
C LEU A 268 -22.28 -3.62 -11.95
N ARG A 269 -22.86 -2.64 -11.24
CA ARG A 269 -24.27 -2.67 -10.81
C ARG A 269 -25.24 -2.49 -11.99
N ALA A 270 -24.87 -1.70 -13.00
CA ALA A 270 -25.66 -1.53 -14.21
C ALA A 270 -25.59 -2.76 -15.16
N HIS A 271 -24.54 -3.59 -15.03
CA HIS A 271 -24.30 -4.75 -15.89
C HIS A 271 -24.10 -6.05 -15.09
N PRO A 272 -25.10 -6.52 -14.32
CA PRO A 272 -24.93 -7.66 -13.41
C PRO A 272 -24.56 -8.96 -14.12
N ALA A 273 -24.97 -9.14 -15.38
CA ALA A 273 -24.59 -10.31 -16.19
C ALA A 273 -23.09 -10.39 -16.49
N GLU A 274 -22.39 -9.23 -16.59
CA GLU A 274 -20.96 -9.16 -16.86
C GLU A 274 -20.14 -9.09 -15.55
N ALA A 275 -20.75 -8.68 -14.45
CA ALA A 275 -20.06 -8.36 -13.21
C ALA A 275 -19.17 -9.52 -12.73
N ARG A 276 -19.69 -10.77 -12.73
CA ARG A 276 -18.92 -11.94 -12.31
C ARG A 276 -17.65 -12.15 -13.16
N ARG A 277 -17.77 -12.08 -14.49
CA ARG A 277 -16.60 -12.20 -15.40
C ARG A 277 -15.55 -11.14 -15.11
N ILE A 278 -16.00 -9.90 -14.91
CA ILE A 278 -15.11 -8.76 -14.65
C ILE A 278 -14.38 -8.94 -13.31
N LEU A 279 -15.10 -9.32 -12.24
CA LEU A 279 -14.50 -9.57 -10.93
C LEU A 279 -13.48 -10.74 -10.97
N HIS A 280 -13.79 -11.81 -11.71
CA HIS A 280 -12.92 -12.98 -11.89
C HIS A 280 -11.66 -12.67 -12.71
N ALA A 281 -11.64 -11.61 -13.52
CA ALA A 281 -10.44 -11.18 -14.26
C ALA A 281 -9.27 -10.82 -13.33
N ASN A 282 -9.55 -10.47 -12.06
CA ASN A 282 -8.52 -10.38 -11.03
C ASN A 282 -8.35 -11.73 -10.33
N PRO A 283 -7.31 -12.52 -10.62
CA PRO A 283 -7.13 -13.86 -10.05
C PRO A 283 -6.72 -13.82 -8.56
N ARG A 284 -6.26 -12.65 -8.06
CA ARG A 284 -5.83 -12.51 -6.67
C ARG A 284 -7.00 -12.64 -5.72
N PHE A 285 -6.83 -13.45 -4.67
CA PHE A 285 -7.78 -13.64 -3.58
C PHE A 285 -7.11 -13.40 -2.24
N ILE A 286 -7.80 -12.74 -1.31
CA ILE A 286 -7.31 -12.40 0.03
C ILE A 286 -8.02 -13.27 1.05
N PHE A 287 -7.26 -13.79 2.02
CA PHE A 287 -7.77 -14.46 3.20
C PHE A 287 -7.77 -13.51 4.39
N PHE A 288 -8.73 -13.68 5.26
CA PHE A 288 -8.97 -12.77 6.36
C PHE A 288 -8.88 -13.45 7.72
N THR A 289 -8.56 -12.67 8.74
CA THR A 289 -8.72 -13.02 10.14
C THR A 289 -9.42 -11.90 10.86
N TRP A 290 -9.98 -12.21 12.04
CA TRP A 290 -10.52 -11.17 12.91
C TRP A 290 -9.40 -10.24 13.37
N GLY A 291 -9.65 -8.94 13.31
CA GLY A 291 -8.81 -7.92 13.93
C GLY A 291 -9.14 -7.71 15.40
N GLU A 292 -8.28 -7.00 16.11
CA GLU A 292 -8.57 -6.49 17.45
C GLU A 292 -9.67 -5.42 17.36
N ALA A 293 -10.50 -5.30 18.41
CA ALA A 293 -11.82 -4.68 18.32
C ALA A 293 -11.86 -3.22 17.80
N ASP A 294 -10.83 -2.38 18.06
CA ASP A 294 -10.98 -0.93 17.86
C ASP A 294 -9.95 -0.26 16.94
N ALA A 295 -8.88 -0.91 16.56
CA ALA A 295 -7.83 -0.29 15.77
C ALA A 295 -7.60 -1.01 14.44
N ILE A 296 -7.81 -0.28 13.36
CA ILE A 296 -7.41 -0.70 12.02
C ILE A 296 -5.88 -0.58 11.95
N ARG A 297 -5.21 -1.68 11.58
CA ARG A 297 -3.76 -1.75 11.55
C ARG A 297 -3.24 -1.99 10.14
N GLY A 298 -2.18 -1.27 9.79
CA GLY A 298 -1.42 -1.47 8.56
C GLY A 298 -0.48 -2.68 8.63
N SER A 299 0.28 -2.88 7.57
CA SER A 299 1.19 -4.01 7.38
C SER A 299 2.29 -4.12 8.45
N GLY A 300 2.74 -2.99 9.03
CA GLY A 300 3.66 -2.95 10.17
C GLY A 300 3.02 -3.28 11.52
N ASN A 301 1.76 -3.75 11.55
CA ASN A 301 0.96 -3.87 12.75
C ASN A 301 0.85 -2.55 13.55
N ILE A 302 0.84 -1.43 12.83
CA ILE A 302 0.71 -0.06 13.36
C ILE A 302 -0.75 0.36 13.23
N ALA A 303 -1.36 0.88 14.29
CA ALA A 303 -2.69 1.46 14.21
C ALA A 303 -2.69 2.67 13.29
N LEU A 304 -3.55 2.65 12.24
CA LEU A 304 -3.60 3.70 11.24
C LEU A 304 -4.32 4.95 11.78
N THR A 305 -3.90 6.11 11.28
CA THR A 305 -4.52 7.41 11.57
C THR A 305 -5.00 8.04 10.27
N ALA A 306 -6.30 8.32 10.17
CA ALA A 306 -6.90 8.92 8.98
C ALA A 306 -6.22 10.26 8.62
N GLY A 307 -5.90 10.42 7.33
CA GLY A 307 -5.19 11.57 6.81
C GLY A 307 -3.71 11.66 7.18
N ARG A 308 -3.16 10.68 7.94
CA ARG A 308 -1.77 10.67 8.41
C ARG A 308 -0.98 9.45 7.96
N SER A 309 -1.61 8.28 7.94
CA SER A 309 -0.95 7.04 7.53
C SER A 309 -0.94 6.92 6.01
N VAL A 310 0.19 6.50 5.45
CA VAL A 310 0.34 6.22 4.01
C VAL A 310 0.86 4.81 3.80
N ALA A 311 0.34 4.16 2.75
CA ALA A 311 0.88 2.91 2.23
C ALA A 311 1.95 3.24 1.18
N VAL A 312 3.09 2.57 1.29
CA VAL A 312 4.28 2.73 0.45
C VAL A 312 4.78 1.37 -0.05
N ASP A 313 5.78 1.38 -0.93
CA ASP A 313 6.61 0.21 -1.19
C ASP A 313 7.75 0.14 -0.15
N PRO A 314 7.73 -0.82 0.80
CA PRO A 314 8.74 -0.88 1.86
C PRO A 314 10.15 -1.20 1.36
N SER A 315 10.28 -1.71 0.13
CA SER A 315 11.60 -1.95 -0.49
C SER A 315 12.30 -0.65 -0.89
N VAL A 316 11.56 0.46 -1.01
CA VAL A 316 12.08 1.79 -1.41
C VAL A 316 11.95 2.80 -0.28
N ILE A 317 10.77 2.88 0.34
CA ILE A 317 10.46 3.79 1.44
C ILE A 317 10.12 2.95 2.66
N SER A 318 10.99 2.93 3.63
CA SER A 318 10.79 2.09 4.82
C SER A 318 9.62 2.58 5.67
N LEU A 319 8.87 1.60 6.21
CA LEU A 319 7.99 1.88 7.34
C LEU A 319 8.85 2.43 8.49
N GLY A 320 8.34 3.41 9.21
CA GLY A 320 9.09 4.01 10.32
C GLY A 320 9.64 5.40 10.00
N THR A 321 9.63 5.85 8.75
CA THR A 321 10.06 7.20 8.37
C THR A 321 9.01 8.26 8.71
N VAL A 322 9.45 9.51 8.86
CA VAL A 322 8.59 10.70 8.90
C VAL A 322 8.60 11.32 7.51
N ALA A 323 7.46 11.74 7.00
CA ALA A 323 7.39 12.37 5.70
C ALA A 323 6.43 13.57 5.71
N PHE A 324 6.55 14.43 4.68
CA PHE A 324 5.64 15.53 4.41
C PHE A 324 5.09 15.38 2.99
N LEU A 325 3.77 15.41 2.86
CA LEU A 325 3.05 15.22 1.60
C LEU A 325 2.44 16.53 1.12
N ARG A 326 2.67 16.86 -0.15
CA ARG A 326 2.01 17.96 -0.88
C ARG A 326 1.24 17.38 -2.05
N THR A 327 -0.06 17.59 -2.10
CA THR A 327 -0.95 17.15 -3.17
C THR A 327 -2.26 17.91 -3.14
N ARG A 328 -3.29 17.40 -3.79
CA ARG A 328 -4.68 17.88 -3.70
C ARG A 328 -5.59 16.75 -3.27
N GLN A 329 -6.65 17.08 -2.56
CA GLN A 329 -7.68 16.16 -2.09
C GLN A 329 -9.03 16.54 -2.69
N PRO A 330 -9.86 15.58 -3.15
CA PRO A 330 -11.21 15.87 -3.60
C PRO A 330 -12.09 16.27 -2.40
N VAL A 331 -12.91 17.28 -2.62
CA VAL A 331 -14.02 17.64 -1.74
C VAL A 331 -15.30 17.19 -2.41
N VAL A 332 -16.05 16.32 -1.76
CA VAL A 332 -17.28 15.71 -2.28
C VAL A 332 -18.51 16.27 -1.58
N ASP A 333 -19.64 16.26 -2.27
CA ASP A 333 -20.94 16.51 -1.67
C ASP A 333 -21.49 15.26 -0.96
N ARG A 334 -22.67 15.36 -0.34
CA ARG A 334 -23.34 14.26 0.36
C ARG A 334 -23.68 13.06 -0.54
N ASN A 335 -23.66 13.24 -1.85
CA ASN A 335 -23.91 12.20 -2.85
C ASN A 335 -22.60 11.62 -3.44
N GLY A 336 -21.44 12.00 -2.93
CA GLY A 336 -20.13 11.57 -3.43
C GLY A 336 -19.70 12.24 -4.73
N ARG A 337 -20.35 13.33 -5.16
CA ARG A 337 -19.99 14.05 -6.37
C ARG A 337 -18.89 15.05 -6.08
N LEU A 338 -17.86 15.06 -6.92
CA LEU A 338 -16.76 16.01 -6.83
C LEU A 338 -17.28 17.45 -6.94
N GLN A 339 -17.01 18.26 -5.92
CA GLN A 339 -17.31 19.69 -5.88
C GLN A 339 -16.10 20.51 -6.32
N ARG A 340 -14.95 20.23 -5.73
CA ARG A 340 -13.68 20.93 -5.98
C ARG A 340 -12.50 20.12 -5.47
N TRP A 341 -11.31 20.54 -5.87
CA TRP A 341 -10.06 20.07 -5.30
C TRP A 341 -9.55 21.07 -4.27
N ARG A 342 -9.03 20.58 -3.16
CA ARG A 342 -8.41 21.34 -2.08
C ARG A 342 -6.95 20.96 -1.96
N ALA A 343 -6.06 21.93 -1.76
CA ALA A 343 -4.67 21.65 -1.42
C ALA A 343 -4.60 20.81 -0.14
N LEU A 344 -3.66 19.87 -0.12
CA LEU A 344 -3.35 18.99 0.99
C LEU A 344 -1.85 19.09 1.24
N HIS A 345 -1.48 19.66 2.38
CA HIS A 345 -0.11 19.81 2.83
C HIS A 345 -0.02 19.32 4.26
N ARG A 346 0.63 18.18 4.52
CA ARG A 346 0.68 17.62 5.87
C ARG A 346 1.80 16.63 6.10
N PHE A 347 2.20 16.51 7.35
CA PHE A 347 3.05 15.42 7.77
C PHE A 347 2.28 14.10 7.73
N VAL A 348 2.92 13.07 7.16
CA VAL A 348 2.39 11.71 7.00
C VAL A 348 3.43 10.68 7.42
N PHE A 349 2.96 9.47 7.69
CA PHE A 349 3.80 8.39 8.21
C PHE A 349 3.61 7.14 7.35
N PRO A 350 4.68 6.61 6.74
CA PRO A 350 4.69 5.28 6.15
C PRO A 350 4.42 4.20 7.22
N GLN A 351 3.19 3.72 7.28
CA GLN A 351 2.69 2.79 8.30
C GLN A 351 2.01 1.57 7.69
N ASP A 352 1.87 1.56 6.37
CA ASP A 352 1.21 0.50 5.64
C ASP A 352 1.91 0.20 4.32
N SER A 353 1.52 -0.90 3.68
CA SER A 353 1.96 -1.30 2.35
C SER A 353 0.82 -1.93 1.57
N GLY A 354 0.89 -1.88 0.25
CA GLY A 354 -0.12 -2.46 -0.61
C GLY A 354 0.48 -3.22 -1.79
N ALA A 355 -0.16 -4.31 -2.23
CA ALA A 355 0.33 -5.11 -3.36
C ALA A 355 0.42 -4.32 -4.67
N ALA A 356 -0.40 -3.28 -4.83
CA ALA A 356 -0.40 -2.40 -6.00
C ALA A 356 0.54 -1.18 -5.84
N ILE A 357 1.10 -0.95 -4.64
CA ILE A 357 2.02 0.14 -4.37
C ILE A 357 3.42 -0.36 -4.62
N ARG A 358 4.03 0.10 -5.73
CA ARG A 358 5.35 -0.33 -6.17
C ARG A 358 6.21 0.87 -6.55
N GLY A 359 7.48 0.82 -6.12
CA GLY A 359 8.45 1.89 -6.34
C GLY A 359 8.24 3.13 -5.49
N GLY A 360 9.08 4.15 -5.70
CA GLY A 360 9.05 5.41 -4.94
C GLY A 360 8.10 6.47 -5.52
N SER A 361 7.41 6.17 -6.64
CA SER A 361 6.57 7.13 -7.37
C SER A 361 5.07 6.94 -7.12
N ARG A 362 4.68 6.13 -6.13
CA ARG A 362 3.28 5.91 -5.77
C ARG A 362 3.11 5.72 -4.27
N ILE A 363 2.09 6.36 -3.73
CA ILE A 363 1.59 6.16 -2.37
C ILE A 363 0.07 6.10 -2.34
N ASP A 364 -0.48 5.47 -1.31
CA ASP A 364 -1.91 5.52 -0.97
C ASP A 364 -2.09 6.19 0.40
N LEU A 365 -2.88 7.27 0.46
CA LEU A 365 -3.22 7.95 1.70
C LEU A 365 -4.43 7.29 2.36
N TYR A 366 -4.30 6.90 3.64
CA TYR A 366 -5.42 6.39 4.44
C TYR A 366 -6.39 7.52 4.81
N LEU A 367 -7.63 7.41 4.38
CA LEU A 367 -8.64 8.46 4.57
C LEU A 367 -9.66 8.15 5.68
N GLY A 368 -9.51 7.02 6.37
CA GLY A 368 -10.40 6.61 7.44
C GLY A 368 -11.34 5.48 7.05
N ASP A 369 -12.49 5.39 7.74
CA ASP A 369 -13.49 4.35 7.51
C ASP A 369 -14.86 4.95 7.09
N GLY A 370 -15.71 4.09 6.55
CA GLY A 370 -17.07 4.42 6.19
C GLY A 370 -17.24 5.16 4.86
N GLU A 371 -18.43 5.71 4.65
CA GLU A 371 -18.87 6.20 3.35
C GLU A 371 -18.16 7.49 2.91
N GLU A 372 -17.91 8.44 3.80
CA GLU A 372 -17.21 9.69 3.48
C GLU A 372 -15.78 9.41 3.01
N ALA A 373 -15.07 8.54 3.74
CA ALA A 373 -13.72 8.11 3.37
C ALA A 373 -13.73 7.35 2.02
N ARG A 374 -14.74 6.49 1.80
CA ARG A 374 -14.94 5.77 0.53
C ARG A 374 -15.10 6.71 -0.66
N GLN A 375 -15.95 7.71 -0.53
CA GLN A 375 -16.22 8.67 -1.60
C GLN A 375 -14.98 9.50 -1.94
N THR A 376 -14.28 9.99 -0.91
CA THR A 376 -13.04 10.76 -1.08
C THR A 376 -11.93 9.89 -1.69
N ALA A 377 -11.69 8.71 -1.11
CA ALA A 377 -10.67 7.77 -1.59
C ALA A 377 -10.93 7.31 -3.03
N GLY A 378 -12.19 7.05 -3.36
CA GLY A 378 -12.59 6.56 -4.68
C GLY A 378 -12.31 7.54 -5.82
N LEU A 379 -12.21 8.83 -5.52
CA LEU A 379 -11.90 9.89 -6.48
C LEU A 379 -10.44 10.36 -6.41
N MET A 380 -9.72 10.02 -5.33
CA MET A 380 -8.36 10.53 -5.10
C MET A 380 -7.36 9.85 -6.03
N ARG A 381 -6.95 10.58 -7.07
CA ARG A 381 -5.91 10.19 -8.02
C ARG A 381 -5.22 11.44 -8.51
N GLU A 382 -4.23 11.91 -7.76
CA GLU A 382 -3.58 13.18 -7.99
C GLU A 382 -2.07 13.04 -8.06
N LYS A 383 -1.43 14.00 -8.70
CA LYS A 383 0.00 14.19 -8.60
C LYS A 383 0.35 14.80 -7.24
N GLY A 384 1.49 14.44 -6.71
CA GLY A 384 1.98 14.98 -5.44
C GLY A 384 3.48 14.89 -5.30
N GLU A 385 3.97 15.45 -4.21
CA GLU A 385 5.36 15.40 -3.80
C GLU A 385 5.43 14.90 -2.37
N MET A 386 6.36 14.00 -2.10
CA MET A 386 6.62 13.55 -0.74
C MET A 386 8.08 13.78 -0.37
N TYR A 387 8.27 14.38 0.79
CA TYR A 387 9.57 14.68 1.37
C TYR A 387 9.77 13.82 2.61
N ILE A 388 10.82 13.00 2.62
CA ILE A 388 11.17 12.14 3.75
C ILE A 388 12.17 12.88 4.62
N LEU A 389 11.93 12.86 5.93
CA LEU A 389 12.70 13.59 6.92
C LEU A 389 13.56 12.62 7.73
N VAL A 390 14.87 12.82 7.74
CA VAL A 390 15.82 12.04 8.53
C VAL A 390 16.67 12.99 9.35
N LYS A 391 16.72 12.80 10.66
CA LYS A 391 17.50 13.68 11.57
C LYS A 391 18.95 13.79 11.10
N LYS A 392 19.49 14.99 11.11
CA LYS A 392 20.94 15.21 10.91
C LYS A 392 21.71 14.57 12.07
N ILE A 393 22.75 13.81 11.73
CA ILE A 393 23.68 13.27 12.74
C ILE A 393 24.67 14.39 13.04
N ASP A 394 24.86 14.69 14.31
CA ASP A 394 25.93 15.62 14.73
C ASP A 394 27.27 14.91 14.52
N GLU A 395 28.00 15.33 13.47
CA GLU A 395 29.32 14.74 13.12
C GLU A 395 30.34 14.86 14.27
N ARG A 396 30.08 15.67 15.31
CA ARG A 396 30.93 15.84 16.47
C ARG A 396 30.88 14.63 17.44
N LEU A 397 29.89 13.74 17.30
CA LEU A 397 29.73 12.55 18.13
C LEU A 397 30.31 11.27 17.50
N THR A 398 30.82 11.34 16.28
CA THR A 398 31.38 10.18 15.56
C THR A 398 32.91 10.16 15.49
N THR A 399 33.61 11.05 16.21
CA THR A 399 35.08 11.15 16.18
C THR A 399 35.79 10.58 17.43
N ASP A 400 35.07 9.79 18.26
CA ASP A 400 35.68 9.04 19.35
C ASP A 400 35.47 7.53 19.16
N GLU A 401 36.27 6.94 18.25
CA GLU A 401 36.79 5.56 18.35
C GLU A 401 38.09 5.43 17.54
#